data_80977f5c97baa838f6266ff7803b83ef
#
_entry.id   80977f5c97baa838f6266ff7803b83ef
#
_cell.length_a   1.000
_cell.length_b   1.000
_cell.length_c   1.000
_cell.angle_alpha   90.00
_cell.angle_beta   90.00
_cell.angle_gamma   90.00
#
_symmetry.space_group_name_H-M   'P 1'
#
loop_
_entity.id
_entity.type
_entity.pdbx_description
1 polymer ?
#
loop_
_entity_poly.entity_id
_entity_poly.type
_entity_poly.pdbx_seq_one_letter_code
_entity_poly.pdbx_strand_id
1 'polypeptide(L)'
;VVINTETTLVMRCPECGRLERHRISSFSLVGDRSSLRINCSCGALKLLLTIRGKKVNLQVPCVVCGARHARLVNARTLWLSGDIDLFCQATGLELGHLGSEDRMRDRACVDEALDELDFMADSFFHNREVMYAILNHVNNLGRAGRLYCKCGNHRIEVDIFPDRLELHCSRCDNLYIVYAETKEDLDAVGRIWKIELVGHTFTHLGQTRKTPPQP
;
A
#
# COMPACT_ATOMS: atom_id res chain seq x y z
N VAL A 1 7.58 -15.52 29.07
CA VAL A 1 7.26 -15.48 27.63
C VAL A 1 5.90 -14.82 27.51
N VAL A 2 5.85 -13.56 27.08
CA VAL A 2 4.59 -12.88 26.79
C VAL A 2 4.05 -13.46 25.48
N ILE A 3 2.97 -14.22 25.56
CA ILE A 3 2.27 -14.71 24.37
C ILE A 3 1.42 -13.54 23.88
N ASN A 4 1.81 -12.92 22.80
CA ASN A 4 1.01 -11.89 22.16
C ASN A 4 -0.22 -12.57 21.52
N THR A 5 -1.41 -12.31 22.06
CA THR A 5 -2.68 -12.93 21.61
C THR A 5 -3.45 -12.02 20.65
N GLU A 6 -2.87 -10.88 20.31
CA GLU A 6 -3.50 -9.87 19.47
C GLU A 6 -2.60 -9.54 18.27
N THR A 7 -3.21 -9.28 17.13
CA THR A 7 -2.59 -8.71 15.95
C THR A 7 -3.43 -7.56 15.42
N THR A 8 -2.82 -6.58 14.81
CA THR A 8 -3.51 -5.42 14.25
C THR A 8 -3.46 -5.49 12.74
N LEU A 9 -4.61 -5.39 12.09
CA LEU A 9 -4.74 -5.19 10.66
C LEU A 9 -4.73 -3.69 10.38
N VAL A 10 -3.86 -3.24 9.48
CA VAL A 10 -3.88 -1.91 8.90
C VAL A 10 -4.05 -2.08 7.40
N MET A 11 -5.14 -1.58 6.84
CA MET A 11 -5.37 -1.58 5.41
C MET A 11 -6.42 -0.56 5.01
N ARG A 12 -6.30 -0.06 3.77
CA ARG A 12 -7.33 0.79 3.16
C ARG A 12 -8.54 -0.04 2.75
N CYS A 13 -9.70 0.59 2.85
CA CYS A 13 -10.94 -0.03 2.41
C CYS A 13 -10.96 -0.10 0.87
N PRO A 14 -11.30 -1.27 0.27
CA PRO A 14 -11.38 -1.38 -1.17
C PRO A 14 -12.52 -0.57 -1.81
N GLU A 15 -13.53 -0.16 -1.02
CA GLU A 15 -14.69 0.58 -1.52
C GLU A 15 -14.58 2.09 -1.25
N CYS A 16 -14.26 2.49 -0.01
CA CYS A 16 -14.25 3.91 0.37
C CYS A 16 -12.84 4.49 0.54
N GLY A 17 -11.77 3.70 0.37
CA GLY A 17 -10.37 4.11 0.48
C GLY A 17 -9.89 4.41 1.91
N ARG A 18 -10.79 4.51 2.91
CA ARG A 18 -10.45 4.88 4.28
C ARG A 18 -9.46 3.88 4.89
N LEU A 19 -8.38 4.40 5.45
CA LEU A 19 -7.44 3.63 6.25
C LEU A 19 -8.05 3.40 7.65
N GLU A 20 -8.09 2.16 8.09
CA GLU A 20 -8.57 1.80 9.42
C GLU A 20 -7.69 0.73 10.04
N ARG A 21 -7.58 0.80 11.37
CA ARG A 21 -6.87 -0.17 12.19
C ARG A 21 -7.89 -1.06 12.89
N HIS A 22 -7.72 -2.37 12.74
CA HIS A 22 -8.59 -3.35 13.41
C HIS A 22 -7.75 -4.28 14.27
N ARG A 23 -8.00 -4.27 15.58
CA ARG A 23 -7.40 -5.24 16.49
C ARG A 23 -8.11 -6.57 16.36
N ILE A 24 -7.34 -7.62 16.20
CA ILE A 24 -7.83 -8.99 16.04
C ILE A 24 -7.24 -9.81 17.16
N SER A 25 -8.11 -10.32 18.03
CA SER A 25 -7.71 -11.22 19.11
C SER A 25 -7.77 -12.68 18.64
N SER A 26 -6.78 -13.49 19.04
CA SER A 26 -6.81 -14.94 18.83
C SER A 26 -8.06 -15.60 19.39
N PHE A 27 -8.63 -15.03 20.47
CA PHE A 27 -9.86 -15.52 21.08
C PHE A 27 -11.10 -15.33 20.21
N SER A 28 -11.07 -14.40 19.25
CA SER A 28 -12.17 -14.20 18.30
C SER A 28 -12.34 -15.37 17.32
N LEU A 29 -11.37 -16.27 17.28
CA LEU A 29 -11.31 -17.42 16.38
C LEU A 29 -11.28 -18.76 17.15
N VAL A 30 -11.67 -18.76 18.42
CA VAL A 30 -11.73 -19.96 19.29
C VAL A 30 -13.20 -20.44 19.41
N GLY A 31 -13.39 -21.73 19.48
CA GLY A 31 -14.71 -22.38 19.56
C GLY A 31 -15.30 -22.70 18.19
N ASP A 32 -16.62 -22.64 18.07
CA ASP A 32 -17.35 -22.97 16.82
C ASP A 32 -17.14 -21.96 15.67
N ARG A 33 -16.41 -20.86 15.93
CA ARG A 33 -16.13 -19.83 14.93
C ARG A 33 -14.87 -20.15 14.15
N SER A 34 -15.04 -20.83 13.04
CA SER A 34 -13.94 -21.12 12.11
C SER A 34 -13.57 -19.93 11.19
N SER A 35 -14.31 -18.82 11.25
CA SER A 35 -14.09 -17.64 10.40
C SER A 35 -14.38 -16.33 11.12
N LEU A 36 -13.62 -15.29 10.80
CA LEU A 36 -13.77 -13.92 11.25
C LEU A 36 -13.79 -12.97 10.06
N ARG A 37 -14.79 -12.09 10.01
CA ARG A 37 -14.92 -11.04 8.99
C ARG A 37 -14.55 -9.71 9.61
N ILE A 38 -13.63 -9.00 8.97
CA ILE A 38 -13.25 -7.63 9.31
C ILE A 38 -13.84 -6.73 8.24
N ASN A 39 -14.74 -5.86 8.65
CA ASN A 39 -15.39 -4.91 7.77
C ASN A 39 -14.93 -3.48 8.07
N CYS A 40 -14.93 -2.64 7.05
CA CYS A 40 -14.78 -1.21 7.16
C CYS A 40 -16.00 -0.59 7.86
N SER A 41 -15.86 0.61 8.41
CA SER A 41 -16.96 1.43 8.91
C SER A 41 -18.06 1.70 7.86
N CYS A 42 -17.72 1.68 6.57
CA CYS A 42 -18.68 1.77 5.47
C CYS A 42 -19.44 0.45 5.20
N GLY A 43 -19.11 -0.65 5.90
CA GLY A 43 -19.73 -1.97 5.74
C GLY A 43 -19.00 -2.90 4.77
N ALA A 44 -18.08 -2.41 3.96
CA ALA A 44 -17.32 -3.22 3.00
C ALA A 44 -16.40 -4.22 3.70
N LEU A 45 -16.27 -5.41 3.12
CA LEU A 45 -15.35 -6.45 3.63
C LEU A 45 -13.90 -6.06 3.34
N LYS A 46 -13.06 -6.00 4.37
CA LYS A 46 -11.61 -5.76 4.26
C LYS A 46 -10.82 -7.06 4.30
N LEU A 47 -11.13 -7.95 5.24
CA LEU A 47 -10.42 -9.20 5.42
C LEU A 47 -11.37 -10.29 5.91
N LEU A 48 -11.25 -11.48 5.34
CA LEU A 48 -11.87 -12.70 5.85
C LEU A 48 -10.76 -13.67 6.30
N LEU A 49 -10.74 -13.97 7.60
CA LEU A 49 -9.89 -15.01 8.17
C LEU A 49 -10.70 -16.30 8.30
N THR A 50 -10.10 -17.42 7.90
CA THR A 50 -10.70 -18.74 8.09
C THR A 50 -9.65 -19.68 8.66
N ILE A 51 -9.93 -20.32 9.80
CA ILE A 51 -9.04 -21.30 10.44
C ILE A 51 -9.37 -22.70 9.94
N ARG A 52 -8.32 -23.43 9.58
CA ARG A 52 -8.36 -24.87 9.31
C ARG A 52 -7.17 -25.54 9.98
N GLY A 53 -7.42 -26.15 11.14
CA GLY A 53 -6.37 -26.76 11.96
C GLY A 53 -5.33 -25.74 12.41
N LYS A 54 -4.07 -25.93 12.03
CA LYS A 54 -2.96 -25.01 12.38
C LYS A 54 -2.73 -23.90 11.36
N LYS A 55 -3.54 -23.81 10.32
CA LYS A 55 -3.42 -22.84 9.23
C LYS A 55 -4.57 -21.84 9.24
N VAL A 56 -4.26 -20.60 8.91
CA VAL A 56 -5.21 -19.51 8.73
C VAL A 56 -5.15 -19.06 7.28
N ASN A 57 -6.30 -19.07 6.62
CA ASN A 57 -6.47 -18.53 5.29
C ASN A 57 -6.94 -17.07 5.40
N LEU A 58 -6.15 -16.15 4.89
CA LEU A 58 -6.43 -14.72 4.81
C LEU A 58 -6.93 -14.41 3.41
N GLN A 59 -8.16 -13.93 3.29
CA GLN A 59 -8.76 -13.54 2.00
C GLN A 59 -9.02 -12.03 1.99
N VAL A 60 -8.42 -11.34 1.02
CA VAL A 60 -8.49 -9.88 0.86
C VAL A 60 -9.15 -9.56 -0.48
N PRO A 61 -10.27 -8.83 -0.51
CA PRO A 61 -10.76 -8.23 -1.74
C PRO A 61 -9.77 -7.16 -2.22
N CYS A 62 -9.48 -7.17 -3.51
CA CYS A 62 -8.48 -6.29 -4.10
C CYS A 62 -9.13 -5.24 -4.99
N VAL A 63 -8.95 -3.98 -4.64
CA VAL A 63 -9.37 -2.84 -5.47
C VAL A 63 -8.58 -2.75 -6.77
N VAL A 64 -7.31 -3.21 -6.76
CA VAL A 64 -6.39 -3.05 -7.88
C VAL A 64 -6.74 -3.95 -9.07
N CYS A 65 -7.01 -5.25 -8.82
CA CYS A 65 -7.33 -6.21 -9.89
C CYS A 65 -8.75 -6.74 -9.85
N GLY A 66 -9.59 -6.30 -8.88
CA GLY A 66 -10.97 -6.77 -8.70
C GLY A 66 -11.11 -8.21 -8.18
N ALA A 67 -10.00 -8.93 -7.99
CA ALA A 67 -10.01 -10.30 -7.52
C ALA A 67 -9.97 -10.38 -5.98
N ARG A 68 -10.16 -11.60 -5.43
CA ARG A 68 -9.87 -11.90 -4.03
C ARG A 68 -8.54 -12.64 -3.95
N HIS A 69 -7.58 -12.06 -3.23
CA HIS A 69 -6.32 -12.72 -2.95
C HIS A 69 -6.41 -13.56 -1.69
N ALA A 70 -5.87 -14.76 -1.73
CA ALA A 70 -5.82 -15.67 -0.61
C ALA A 70 -4.36 -15.94 -0.21
N ARG A 71 -4.06 -15.78 1.09
CA ARG A 71 -2.76 -16.14 1.66
C ARG A 71 -2.94 -17.13 2.81
N LEU A 72 -2.25 -18.25 2.72
CA LEU A 72 -2.26 -19.27 3.76
C LEU A 72 -1.05 -19.08 4.66
N VAL A 73 -1.29 -18.88 5.95
CA VAL A 73 -0.25 -18.69 6.98
C VAL A 73 -0.43 -19.67 8.12
N ASN A 74 0.62 -19.95 8.89
CA ASN A 74 0.48 -20.71 10.13
C ASN A 74 -0.15 -19.81 11.18
N ALA A 75 -1.06 -20.35 11.99
CA ALA A 75 -1.66 -19.65 13.12
C ALA A 75 -0.58 -19.12 14.08
N ARG A 76 0.49 -19.91 14.29
CA ARG A 76 1.63 -19.46 15.10
C ARG A 76 2.32 -18.23 14.51
N THR A 77 2.53 -18.16 13.21
CA THR A 77 3.12 -17.00 12.54
C THR A 77 2.24 -15.77 12.69
N LEU A 78 0.93 -15.93 12.53
CA LEU A 78 -0.04 -14.83 12.71
C LEU A 78 0.00 -14.22 14.12
N TRP A 79 0.13 -15.04 15.16
CA TRP A 79 -0.01 -14.58 16.53
C TRP A 79 1.32 -14.29 17.24
N LEU A 80 2.42 -14.96 16.86
CA LEU A 80 3.70 -14.85 17.60
C LEU A 80 4.79 -14.05 16.87
N SER A 81 4.89 -14.17 15.56
CA SER A 81 5.93 -13.45 14.78
C SER A 81 5.41 -12.25 14.01
N GLY A 82 4.16 -12.17 13.85
CA GLY A 82 3.28 -11.03 13.68
C GLY A 82 3.39 -10.17 12.44
N ASP A 83 4.39 -10.27 11.57
CA ASP A 83 4.46 -9.40 10.39
C ASP A 83 4.05 -10.14 9.12
N ILE A 84 2.89 -9.80 8.59
CA ILE A 84 2.32 -10.39 7.37
C ILE A 84 1.88 -9.26 6.45
N ASP A 85 2.61 -9.06 5.36
CA ASP A 85 2.20 -8.13 4.32
C ASP A 85 1.22 -8.82 3.37
N LEU A 86 0.15 -8.13 3.02
CA LEU A 86 -0.88 -8.58 2.09
C LEU A 86 -0.66 -7.86 0.75
N PHE A 87 -0.40 -8.62 -0.31
CA PHE A 87 -0.09 -8.09 -1.64
C PHE A 87 -1.11 -8.53 -2.68
N CYS A 88 -1.33 -7.67 -3.67
CA CYS A 88 -1.98 -8.05 -4.91
C CYS A 88 -1.06 -9.00 -5.70
N GLN A 89 -1.50 -10.22 -5.94
CA GLN A 89 -0.71 -11.23 -6.66
C GLN A 89 -0.49 -10.87 -8.14
N ALA A 90 -1.38 -10.07 -8.71
CA ALA A 90 -1.28 -9.64 -10.11
C ALA A 90 -0.30 -8.48 -10.31
N THR A 91 -0.21 -7.54 -9.36
CA THR A 91 0.56 -6.30 -9.52
C THR A 91 1.71 -6.16 -8.52
N GLY A 92 1.76 -7.00 -7.48
CA GLY A 92 2.74 -6.89 -6.39
C GLY A 92 2.49 -5.72 -5.42
N LEU A 93 1.41 -4.95 -5.60
CA LEU A 93 1.09 -3.84 -4.73
C LEU A 93 0.65 -4.30 -3.35
N GLU A 94 1.08 -3.60 -2.31
CA GLU A 94 0.66 -3.84 -0.93
C GLU A 94 -0.80 -3.42 -0.75
N LEU A 95 -1.61 -4.32 -0.21
CA LEU A 95 -3.04 -4.11 0.08
C LEU A 95 -3.27 -3.81 1.55
N GLY A 96 -2.35 -4.22 2.41
CA GLY A 96 -2.45 -4.03 3.85
C GLY A 96 -1.43 -4.87 4.59
N HIS A 97 -1.45 -4.72 5.90
CA HIS A 97 -0.47 -5.33 6.79
C HIS A 97 -1.14 -5.86 8.06
N LEU A 98 -0.66 -7.00 8.53
CA LEU A 98 -1.00 -7.58 9.83
C LEU A 98 0.27 -7.64 10.68
N GLY A 99 0.22 -7.12 11.92
CA GLY A 99 1.39 -7.14 12.78
C GLY A 99 1.11 -6.68 14.21
N SER A 100 2.18 -6.64 15.04
CA SER A 100 2.08 -6.10 16.39
C SER A 100 1.94 -4.58 16.37
N GLU A 101 1.19 -4.02 17.32
CA GLU A 101 0.90 -2.58 17.40
C GLU A 101 2.17 -1.72 17.49
N ASP A 102 3.22 -2.20 18.18
CA ASP A 102 4.48 -1.45 18.34
C ASP A 102 5.23 -1.28 17.01
N ARG A 103 5.24 -2.32 16.16
CA ARG A 103 5.85 -2.24 14.82
C ARG A 103 5.01 -1.45 13.83
N MET A 104 3.70 -1.35 14.10
CA MET A 104 2.79 -0.54 13.31
C MET A 104 3.01 0.96 13.50
N ARG A 105 3.50 1.39 14.68
CA ARG A 105 3.80 2.81 14.93
C ARG A 105 4.94 3.33 14.05
N ASP A 106 5.99 2.52 13.85
CA ASP A 106 7.12 2.93 12.98
C ASP A 106 6.74 3.01 11.49
N ARG A 107 5.72 2.24 11.08
CA ARG A 107 5.13 2.32 9.72
C ARG A 107 4.04 3.39 9.63
N ALA A 108 3.37 3.69 10.73
CA ALA A 108 2.26 4.64 10.80
C ALA A 108 2.68 6.10 10.57
N CYS A 109 3.95 6.48 10.77
CA CYS A 109 4.41 7.84 10.45
C CYS A 109 4.22 8.22 8.98
N VAL A 110 4.29 7.24 8.07
CA VAL A 110 3.99 7.47 6.64
C VAL A 110 2.48 7.46 6.39
N ASP A 111 1.75 6.62 7.12
CA ASP A 111 0.29 6.52 7.02
C ASP A 111 -0.42 7.72 7.66
N GLU A 112 0.12 8.31 8.75
CA GLU A 112 -0.43 9.53 9.37
C GLU A 112 -0.27 10.76 8.45
N ALA A 113 0.85 10.88 7.74
CA ALA A 113 1.02 11.92 6.72
C ALA A 113 0.03 11.73 5.54
N LEU A 114 -0.33 10.47 5.23
CA LEU A 114 -1.35 10.15 4.23
C LEU A 114 -2.77 10.38 4.76
N ASP A 115 -3.03 10.22 6.07
CA ASP A 115 -4.34 10.50 6.69
C ASP A 115 -4.63 12.00 6.79
N GLU A 116 -3.60 12.86 6.97
CA GLU A 116 -3.75 14.32 6.86
C GLU A 116 -4.09 14.74 5.42
N LEU A 117 -3.54 14.04 4.43
CA LEU A 117 -3.93 14.19 3.02
C LEU A 117 -5.36 13.67 2.75
N ASP A 118 -5.87 12.70 3.53
CA ASP A 118 -7.21 12.15 3.37
C ASP A 118 -8.32 13.18 3.62
N PHE A 119 -8.10 14.13 4.55
CA PHE A 119 -9.06 15.20 4.81
C PHE A 119 -9.20 16.19 3.63
N MET A 120 -8.14 16.34 2.83
CA MET A 120 -8.13 17.18 1.62
C MET A 120 -8.37 16.38 0.32
N ALA A 121 -8.34 15.06 0.37
CA ALA A 121 -8.15 14.19 -0.79
C ALA A 121 -9.41 13.92 -1.62
N ASP A 122 -10.62 14.07 -1.05
CA ASP A 122 -11.86 13.76 -1.78
C ASP A 122 -12.12 14.71 -2.97
N SER A 123 -11.45 15.87 -2.97
CA SER A 123 -11.52 16.85 -4.07
C SER A 123 -10.19 17.15 -4.76
N PHE A 124 -9.07 16.68 -4.20
CA PHE A 124 -7.73 17.00 -4.69
C PHE A 124 -7.26 16.05 -5.78
N PHE A 125 -7.43 14.75 -5.61
CA PHE A 125 -6.93 13.76 -6.59
C PHE A 125 -7.95 13.48 -7.69
N HIS A 126 -7.49 13.41 -8.94
CA HIS A 126 -8.32 12.98 -10.06
C HIS A 126 -8.79 11.53 -9.92
N ASN A 127 -7.91 10.65 -9.41
CA ASN A 127 -8.24 9.28 -9.05
C ASN A 127 -7.51 8.87 -7.78
N ARG A 128 -8.20 8.98 -6.66
CA ARG A 128 -7.67 8.70 -5.33
C ARG A 128 -7.13 7.27 -5.19
N GLU A 129 -7.88 6.28 -5.67
CA GLU A 129 -7.51 4.86 -5.54
C GLU A 129 -6.19 4.56 -6.25
N VAL A 130 -6.06 5.06 -7.48
CA VAL A 130 -4.85 4.91 -8.30
C VAL A 130 -3.68 5.64 -7.65
N MET A 131 -3.88 6.86 -7.20
CA MET A 131 -2.86 7.67 -6.55
C MET A 131 -2.29 6.95 -5.31
N TYR A 132 -3.15 6.48 -4.41
CA TYR A 132 -2.70 5.78 -3.21
C TYR A 132 -1.98 4.46 -3.50
N ALA A 133 -2.47 3.70 -4.47
CA ALA A 133 -1.81 2.45 -4.86
C ALA A 133 -0.40 2.72 -5.41
N ILE A 134 -0.24 3.77 -6.21
CA ILE A 134 1.06 4.18 -6.78
C ILE A 134 1.99 4.74 -5.69
N LEU A 135 1.49 5.58 -4.79
CA LEU A 135 2.26 6.08 -3.64
C LEU A 135 2.82 4.92 -2.80
N ASN A 136 2.00 3.94 -2.48
CA ASN A 136 2.43 2.76 -1.74
C ASN A 136 3.51 1.98 -2.51
N HIS A 137 3.36 1.81 -3.82
CA HIS A 137 4.36 1.13 -4.64
C HIS A 137 5.71 1.86 -4.64
N VAL A 138 5.70 3.18 -4.87
CA VAL A 138 6.90 4.04 -4.84
C VAL A 138 7.57 3.99 -3.46
N ASN A 139 6.79 4.08 -2.38
CA ASN A 139 7.31 3.95 -1.01
C ASN A 139 7.98 2.59 -0.77
N ASN A 140 7.37 1.50 -1.24
CA ASN A 140 7.95 0.16 -1.13
C ASN A 140 9.27 0.03 -1.91
N LEU A 141 9.35 0.64 -3.11
CA LEU A 141 10.62 0.70 -3.86
C LEU A 141 11.69 1.49 -3.10
N GLY A 142 11.31 2.62 -2.48
CA GLY A 142 12.21 3.42 -1.65
C GLY A 142 12.76 2.61 -0.46
N ARG A 143 11.89 1.93 0.27
CA ARG A 143 12.26 1.07 1.43
C ARG A 143 13.14 -0.10 1.02
N ALA A 144 12.94 -0.66 -0.16
CA ALA A 144 13.75 -1.73 -0.72
C ALA A 144 15.09 -1.26 -1.31
N GLY A 145 15.40 0.06 -1.25
CA GLY A 145 16.58 0.66 -1.88
C GLY A 145 16.57 0.62 -3.42
N ARG A 146 15.37 0.43 -4.00
CA ARG A 146 15.16 0.32 -5.47
C ARG A 146 14.69 1.63 -6.10
N LEU A 147 14.61 2.71 -5.31
CA LEU A 147 14.38 4.08 -5.74
C LEU A 147 15.65 4.89 -5.46
N TYR A 148 16.33 5.32 -6.49
CA TYR A 148 17.61 6.03 -6.38
C TYR A 148 17.88 6.89 -7.61
N CYS A 149 18.81 7.82 -7.47
CA CYS A 149 19.29 8.65 -8.56
C CYS A 149 20.62 8.12 -9.13
N LYS A 150 20.86 8.29 -10.42
CA LYS A 150 22.13 7.97 -11.08
C LYS A 150 23.34 8.64 -10.42
N CYS A 151 23.17 9.76 -9.72
CA CYS A 151 24.23 10.41 -8.93
C CYS A 151 24.61 9.64 -7.65
N GLY A 152 24.01 8.49 -7.38
CA GLY A 152 24.21 7.67 -6.18
C GLY A 152 23.41 8.13 -4.96
N ASN A 153 22.53 9.12 -5.10
CA ASN A 153 21.68 9.55 -4.00
C ASN A 153 20.43 8.66 -3.88
N HIS A 154 20.12 8.22 -2.66
CA HIS A 154 18.91 7.47 -2.31
C HIS A 154 17.84 8.32 -1.61
N ARG A 155 18.16 9.58 -1.30
CA ARG A 155 17.18 10.53 -0.77
C ARG A 155 16.45 11.18 -1.94
N ILE A 156 15.27 10.67 -2.23
CA ILE A 156 14.38 11.17 -3.27
C ILE A 156 13.21 11.83 -2.57
N GLU A 157 12.97 13.09 -2.89
CA GLU A 157 11.81 13.85 -2.46
C GLU A 157 10.65 13.56 -3.39
N VAL A 158 9.43 13.56 -2.85
CA VAL A 158 8.21 13.23 -3.58
C VAL A 158 7.24 14.38 -3.45
N ASP A 159 6.97 15.06 -4.55
CA ASP A 159 5.90 16.05 -4.65
C ASP A 159 4.65 15.41 -5.22
N ILE A 160 3.51 15.68 -4.57
CA ILE A 160 2.22 15.04 -4.87
C ILE A 160 1.32 16.07 -5.56
N PHE A 161 0.90 15.73 -6.80
CA PHE A 161 -0.03 16.50 -7.61
C PHE A 161 -1.35 15.76 -7.78
N PRO A 162 -2.43 16.41 -8.24
CA PRO A 162 -3.72 15.76 -8.42
C PRO A 162 -3.72 14.53 -9.32
N ASP A 163 -2.83 14.48 -10.31
CA ASP A 163 -2.76 13.52 -11.39
C ASP A 163 -1.45 12.73 -11.47
N ARG A 164 -0.43 13.11 -10.65
CA ARG A 164 0.92 12.54 -10.75
C ARG A 164 1.73 12.72 -9.48
N LEU A 165 2.83 11.98 -9.42
CA LEU A 165 3.93 12.17 -8.46
C LEU A 165 5.15 12.69 -9.23
N GLU A 166 5.87 13.64 -8.64
CA GLU A 166 7.16 14.10 -9.10
C GLU A 166 8.23 13.69 -8.09
N LEU A 167 9.19 12.89 -8.56
CA LEU A 167 10.27 12.35 -7.74
C LEU A 167 11.53 13.17 -8.02
N HIS A 168 11.99 13.93 -7.03
CA HIS A 168 13.15 14.83 -7.14
C HIS A 168 14.36 14.27 -6.42
N CYS A 169 15.52 14.35 -7.05
CA CYS A 169 16.76 14.08 -6.36
C CYS A 169 17.23 15.32 -5.61
N SER A 170 17.28 15.27 -4.28
CA SER A 170 17.74 16.38 -3.44
C SER A 170 19.20 16.81 -3.67
N ARG A 171 19.96 16.08 -4.52
CA ARG A 171 21.39 16.34 -4.76
C ARG A 171 21.71 16.90 -6.15
N CYS A 172 20.95 16.57 -7.17
CA CYS A 172 21.28 16.91 -8.56
C CYS A 172 20.08 17.32 -9.42
N ASP A 173 18.95 17.60 -8.80
CA ASP A 173 17.70 18.07 -9.40
C ASP A 173 17.13 17.18 -10.53
N ASN A 174 17.59 15.93 -10.63
CA ASN A 174 16.98 14.96 -11.53
C ASN A 174 15.52 14.74 -11.15
N LEU A 175 14.65 14.81 -12.14
CA LEU A 175 13.20 14.67 -12.00
C LEU A 175 12.71 13.40 -12.70
N TYR A 176 11.79 12.70 -12.05
CA TYR A 176 11.08 11.57 -12.64
C TYR A 176 9.59 11.70 -12.34
N ILE A 177 8.75 11.65 -13.37
CA ILE A 177 7.29 11.82 -13.25
C ILE A 177 6.59 10.47 -13.36
N VAL A 178 5.69 10.21 -12.40
CA VAL A 178 4.83 9.03 -12.36
C VAL A 178 3.39 9.49 -12.41
N TYR A 179 2.69 9.24 -13.53
CA TYR A 179 1.27 9.54 -13.63
C TYR A 179 0.44 8.60 -12.77
N ALA A 180 -0.63 9.11 -12.17
CA ALA A 180 -1.44 8.42 -11.18
C ALA A 180 -2.94 8.75 -11.32
N GLU A 181 -3.45 8.70 -12.52
CA GLU A 181 -4.83 9.09 -12.85
C GLU A 181 -5.67 7.91 -13.33
N THR A 182 -5.07 6.98 -14.07
CA THR A 182 -5.78 5.88 -14.73
C THR A 182 -5.34 4.51 -14.21
N LYS A 183 -6.16 3.48 -14.47
CA LYS A 183 -5.78 2.09 -14.17
C LYS A 183 -4.60 1.63 -15.00
N GLU A 184 -4.47 2.15 -16.21
CA GLU A 184 -3.33 1.90 -17.10
C GLU A 184 -2.03 2.44 -16.49
N ASP A 185 -2.07 3.60 -15.81
CA ASP A 185 -0.93 4.16 -15.08
C ASP A 185 -0.53 3.21 -13.93
N LEU A 186 -1.53 2.71 -13.19
CA LEU A 186 -1.29 1.75 -12.11
C LEU A 186 -0.68 0.45 -12.61
N ASP A 187 -1.17 -0.09 -13.72
CA ASP A 187 -0.63 -1.31 -14.34
C ASP A 187 0.81 -1.09 -14.83
N ALA A 188 1.10 0.09 -15.40
CA ALA A 188 2.44 0.44 -15.85
C ALA A 188 3.42 0.52 -14.67
N VAL A 189 3.03 1.22 -13.60
CA VAL A 189 3.85 1.36 -12.39
C VAL A 189 4.01 0.03 -11.65
N GLY A 190 2.97 -0.79 -11.58
CA GLY A 190 2.99 -2.10 -10.92
C GLY A 190 4.00 -3.09 -11.53
N ARG A 191 4.39 -2.91 -12.79
CA ARG A 191 5.41 -3.73 -13.48
C ARG A 191 6.84 -3.28 -13.19
N ILE A 192 7.02 -2.13 -12.55
CA ILE A 192 8.34 -1.57 -12.28
C ILE A 192 8.88 -2.16 -11.00
N TRP A 193 10.05 -2.72 -11.06
CA TRP A 193 10.74 -3.28 -9.92
C TRP A 193 11.84 -2.37 -9.34
N LYS A 194 12.25 -1.33 -10.08
CA LYS A 194 13.18 -0.27 -9.67
C LYS A 194 12.88 1.03 -10.41
N ILE A 195 13.13 2.17 -9.76
CA ILE A 195 13.11 3.51 -10.35
C ILE A 195 14.51 4.10 -10.20
N GLU A 196 15.10 4.48 -11.33
CA GLU A 196 16.39 5.18 -11.39
C GLU A 196 16.18 6.55 -12.04
N LEU A 197 16.43 7.64 -11.31
CA LEU A 197 16.35 8.98 -11.84
C LEU A 197 17.61 9.24 -12.69
N VAL A 198 17.42 9.41 -14.02
CA VAL A 198 18.50 9.56 -15.00
C VAL A 198 18.36 10.86 -15.76
N GLY A 199 19.27 11.82 -15.53
CA GLY A 199 19.41 13.05 -16.32
C GLY A 199 18.25 14.05 -16.19
N HIS A 200 18.41 15.21 -16.84
CA HIS A 200 17.38 16.24 -16.97
C HIS A 200 16.27 15.91 -17.99
N THR A 201 16.18 14.68 -18.42
CA THR A 201 15.12 14.20 -19.31
C THR A 201 13.91 13.80 -18.47
N PHE A 202 12.78 14.42 -18.75
CA PHE A 202 11.49 14.02 -18.21
C PHE A 202 11.21 12.57 -18.62
N THR A 203 11.47 11.63 -17.73
CA THR A 203 11.11 10.23 -17.95
C THR A 203 9.68 10.05 -17.45
N HIS A 204 8.75 9.83 -18.38
CA HIS A 204 7.35 9.62 -18.08
C HIS A 204 7.05 8.13 -17.98
N LEU A 205 6.36 7.72 -16.91
CA LEU A 205 5.66 6.45 -16.83
C LEU A 205 4.16 6.71 -16.88
N GLY A 206 3.51 6.14 -17.88
CA GLY A 206 2.11 6.36 -18.20
C GLY A 206 1.92 6.74 -19.67
N GLN A 207 0.68 6.98 -20.07
CA GLN A 207 0.37 7.39 -21.45
C GLN A 207 1.12 8.67 -21.85
N THR A 208 1.69 8.69 -23.05
CA THR A 208 2.26 9.89 -23.68
C THR A 208 1.17 10.96 -23.84
N ARG A 209 0.93 11.73 -22.80
CA ARG A 209 0.13 12.96 -22.89
C ARG A 209 1.04 14.09 -23.35
N LYS A 210 0.57 14.82 -24.37
CA LYS A 210 1.22 16.01 -24.89
C LYS A 210 1.56 16.97 -23.75
N THR A 211 2.77 17.49 -23.77
CA THR A 211 3.33 18.51 -22.86
C THR A 211 2.27 19.53 -22.43
N PRO A 212 2.11 19.82 -21.10
CA PRO A 212 1.28 20.92 -20.69
C PRO A 212 1.85 22.24 -21.24
N PRO A 213 1.01 23.24 -21.54
CA PRO A 213 1.48 24.54 -21.98
C PRO A 213 2.33 25.16 -20.85
N GLN A 214 3.52 25.63 -21.19
CA GLN A 214 4.36 26.41 -20.30
C GLN A 214 3.64 27.73 -19.95
N PRO A 215 3.84 28.26 -18.71
CA PRO A 215 3.27 29.54 -18.29
C PRO A 215 3.80 30.73 -19.09
#